data_e223d93e7d5b97d4e35c57aa2214e702
#
_entry.id   e223d93e7d5b97d4e35c57aa2214e702
#
_cell.length_a   1.000
_cell.length_b   1.000
_cell.length_c   1.000
_cell.angle_alpha   90.00
_cell.angle_beta   90.00
_cell.angle_gamma   90.00
#
_symmetry.space_group_name_H-M   'P 1'
#
loop_
_entity.id
_entity.type
_entity.pdbx_description
1 polymer ?
#
loop_
_entity_poly.entity_id
_entity_poly.type
_entity_poly.pdbx_seq_one_letter_code
_entity_poly.pdbx_strand_id
1 'polypeptide(L)'
;AHYSTAVEEYPLLSDEALLAGARYNDERGILRYSIVTSGKRLTDADVDRLCASYRHIAERCGISLCASHGLISKKHCEQLKAAGVSRYHNNLETSRRNFPNVCTTHTYDDKLQTIKWAMEAGLEVCSGGIMGLGETLEDRIDMYMDIAALGIKSAPINFLTPIPGTPYANMTPLGEEDQLRIVALVRFIMPDGFVRIAAGRNTMKDHGRKIFMSGANAAISGDMLTTSGVTIREDLAMLAELGYEVRMK
;
A
#
# COMPACT_ATOMS: atom_id res chain seq x y z
N ALA A 1 -9.95 -3.90 11.39
CA ALA A 1 -10.63 -4.93 12.20
C ALA A 1 -9.81 -5.14 13.47
N HIS A 2 -10.49 -5.16 14.62
CA HIS A 2 -9.84 -5.45 15.90
C HIS A 2 -9.82 -6.96 16.09
N TYR A 3 -8.75 -7.60 15.68
CA TYR A 3 -8.51 -9.00 15.98
C TYR A 3 -7.56 -9.13 17.18
N SER A 4 -7.74 -10.17 17.98
CA SER A 4 -6.86 -10.48 19.11
C SER A 4 -5.53 -11.02 18.60
N THR A 5 -4.67 -10.13 18.15
CA THR A 5 -3.32 -10.44 17.66
C THR A 5 -2.29 -9.84 18.61
N ALA A 6 -1.06 -10.37 18.60
CA ALA A 6 0.05 -9.88 19.40
C ALA A 6 0.77 -8.64 18.77
N VAL A 7 0.03 -7.82 18.01
CA VAL A 7 0.59 -6.60 17.40
C VAL A 7 0.66 -5.50 18.45
N GLU A 8 1.82 -4.89 18.59
CA GLU A 8 2.03 -3.73 19.45
C GLU A 8 1.24 -2.53 18.93
N GLU A 9 0.43 -1.92 19.79
CA GLU A 9 -0.27 -0.67 19.52
C GLU A 9 0.50 0.49 20.16
N TYR A 10 0.78 1.53 19.37
CA TYR A 10 1.47 2.72 19.84
C TYR A 10 0.80 3.99 19.26
N PRO A 11 0.92 5.14 19.95
CA PRO A 11 0.35 6.40 19.48
C PRO A 11 1.05 6.90 18.21
N LEU A 12 0.51 7.94 17.60
CA LEU A 12 1.19 8.63 16.49
C LEU A 12 2.60 9.02 16.91
N LEU A 13 3.58 8.69 16.06
CA LEU A 13 5.00 8.99 16.28
C LEU A 13 5.22 10.51 16.38
N SER A 14 6.32 10.91 17.03
CA SER A 14 6.72 12.32 17.09
C SER A 14 7.19 12.82 15.71
N ASP A 15 7.16 14.14 15.53
CA ASP A 15 7.64 14.79 14.29
C ASP A 15 9.11 14.46 14.00
N GLU A 16 9.95 14.37 15.05
CA GLU A 16 11.36 14.00 14.94
C GLU A 16 11.52 12.56 14.48
N ALA A 17 10.73 11.62 15.02
CA ALA A 17 10.78 10.22 14.63
C ALA A 17 10.33 10.04 13.18
N LEU A 18 9.25 10.73 12.75
CA LEU A 18 8.76 10.71 11.38
C LEU A 18 9.79 11.31 10.40
N LEU A 19 10.42 12.44 10.76
CA LEU A 19 11.48 13.06 9.97
C LEU A 19 12.72 12.15 9.88
N ALA A 20 13.13 11.53 10.99
CA ALA A 20 14.24 10.59 10.99
C ALA A 20 13.98 9.40 10.05
N GLY A 21 12.76 8.84 10.08
CA GLY A 21 12.34 7.77 9.16
C GLY A 21 12.36 8.23 7.69
N ALA A 22 11.89 9.43 7.41
CA ALA A 22 11.91 9.99 6.05
C ALA A 22 13.34 10.16 5.53
N ARG A 23 14.24 10.75 6.32
CA ARG A 23 15.66 10.92 5.98
C ARG A 23 16.37 9.59 5.78
N TYR A 24 16.14 8.63 6.68
CA TYR A 24 16.73 7.29 6.57
C TYR A 24 16.43 6.64 5.22
N ASN A 25 15.20 6.79 4.72
CA ASN A 25 14.76 6.26 3.45
C ASN A 25 15.31 7.07 2.25
N ASP A 26 15.28 8.40 2.34
CA ASP A 26 15.77 9.32 1.30
C ASP A 26 17.27 9.09 1.02
N GLU A 27 18.09 9.03 2.07
CA GLU A 27 19.54 8.77 2.01
C GLU A 27 19.89 7.41 1.39
N ARG A 28 18.92 6.48 1.35
CA ARG A 28 19.08 5.14 0.76
C ARG A 28 18.44 5.00 -0.63
N GLY A 29 18.05 6.12 -1.22
CA GLY A 29 17.48 6.13 -2.58
C GLY A 29 16.04 5.62 -2.68
N ILE A 30 15.30 5.55 -1.56
CA ILE A 30 13.87 5.27 -1.59
C ILE A 30 13.13 6.50 -2.12
N LEU A 31 12.28 6.28 -3.11
CA LEU A 31 11.63 7.36 -3.84
C LEU A 31 10.44 7.98 -3.09
N ARG A 32 9.84 7.24 -2.13
CA ARG A 32 8.61 7.66 -1.47
C ARG A 32 8.52 7.11 -0.04
N TYR A 33 8.24 7.99 0.90
CA TYR A 33 7.99 7.64 2.29
C TYR A 33 6.49 7.69 2.60
N SER A 34 5.96 6.65 3.26
CA SER A 34 4.55 6.54 3.59
C SER A 34 4.32 6.56 5.09
N ILE A 35 3.49 7.49 5.57
CA ILE A 35 2.98 7.45 6.94
C ILE A 35 1.64 6.71 6.92
N VAL A 36 1.57 5.64 7.69
CA VAL A 36 0.41 4.74 7.77
C VAL A 36 -0.13 4.73 9.19
N THR A 37 -1.45 4.87 9.33
CA THR A 37 -2.13 4.73 10.61
C THR A 37 -3.14 3.60 10.55
N SER A 38 -3.33 2.90 11.66
CA SER A 38 -4.37 1.89 11.83
C SER A 38 -5.74 2.54 12.06
N GLY A 39 -6.79 1.72 11.96
CA GLY A 39 -8.16 2.16 12.23
C GLY A 39 -8.95 2.58 10.99
N LYS A 40 -10.26 2.81 11.20
CA LYS A 40 -11.19 3.13 10.11
C LYS A 40 -10.95 4.53 9.54
N ARG A 41 -10.70 5.51 10.41
CA ARG A 41 -10.45 6.92 10.06
C ARG A 41 -9.79 7.65 11.23
N LEU A 42 -9.14 8.75 10.93
CA LEU A 42 -8.58 9.67 11.91
C LEU A 42 -9.63 10.72 12.37
N THR A 43 -9.37 11.32 13.52
CA THR A 43 -10.06 12.54 13.96
C THR A 43 -9.51 13.77 13.23
N ASP A 44 -10.26 14.89 13.22
CA ASP A 44 -9.79 16.15 12.64
C ASP A 44 -8.47 16.61 13.31
N ALA A 45 -8.36 16.46 14.63
CA ALA A 45 -7.16 16.82 15.38
C ALA A 45 -5.93 15.97 14.97
N ASP A 46 -6.12 14.67 14.73
CA ASP A 46 -5.03 13.80 14.25
C ASP A 46 -4.59 14.17 12.84
N VAL A 47 -5.54 14.52 11.97
CA VAL A 47 -5.23 15.00 10.61
C VAL A 47 -4.46 16.31 10.66
N ASP A 48 -4.87 17.27 11.49
CA ASP A 48 -4.18 18.56 11.65
C ASP A 48 -2.73 18.35 12.15
N ARG A 49 -2.55 17.45 13.13
CA ARG A 49 -1.22 17.06 13.63
C ARG A 49 -0.37 16.43 12.54
N LEU A 50 -0.90 15.45 11.80
CA LEU A 50 -0.17 14.80 10.71
C LEU A 50 0.17 15.77 9.58
N CYS A 51 -0.72 16.72 9.26
CA CYS A 51 -0.43 17.77 8.29
C CYS A 51 0.75 18.65 8.74
N ALA A 52 0.90 18.93 10.04
CA ALA A 52 2.09 19.60 10.56
C ALA A 52 3.35 18.75 10.37
N SER A 53 3.29 17.45 10.71
CA SER A 53 4.40 16.50 10.49
C SER A 53 4.78 16.39 9.00
N TYR A 54 3.81 16.32 8.09
CA TYR A 54 4.07 16.27 6.64
C TYR A 54 4.78 17.54 6.15
N ARG A 55 4.34 18.74 6.56
CA ARG A 55 5.02 20.00 6.25
C ARG A 55 6.44 20.01 6.79
N HIS A 56 6.62 19.59 8.05
CA HIS A 56 7.93 19.51 8.68
C HIS A 56 8.91 18.62 7.90
N ILE A 57 8.44 17.49 7.36
CA ILE A 57 9.25 16.60 6.52
C ILE A 57 9.52 17.25 5.16
N ALA A 58 8.48 17.78 4.49
CA ALA A 58 8.58 18.36 3.15
C ALA A 58 9.57 19.53 3.07
N GLU A 59 9.74 20.29 4.16
CA GLU A 59 10.69 21.39 4.25
C GLU A 59 12.15 20.91 4.43
N ARG A 60 12.39 19.67 4.88
CA ARG A 60 13.68 19.17 5.35
C ARG A 60 14.20 17.92 4.65
N CYS A 61 13.37 17.34 3.76
CA CYS A 61 13.68 16.08 3.09
C CYS A 61 13.08 16.12 1.68
N GLY A 62 13.83 15.65 0.68
CA GLY A 62 13.42 15.62 -0.72
C GLY A 62 12.51 14.47 -1.11
N ILE A 63 12.31 13.50 -0.22
CA ILE A 63 11.51 12.29 -0.48
C ILE A 63 10.04 12.62 -0.73
N SER A 64 9.43 11.98 -1.73
CA SER A 64 7.99 12.12 -1.97
C SER A 64 7.17 11.53 -0.84
N LEU A 65 6.08 12.21 -0.44
CA LEU A 65 5.26 11.82 0.70
C LEU A 65 3.97 11.11 0.26
N CYS A 66 3.65 10.03 0.97
CA CYS A 66 2.42 9.26 0.81
C CYS A 66 1.69 9.17 2.16
N ALA A 67 0.36 9.19 2.13
CA ALA A 67 -0.50 9.06 3.30
C ALA A 67 -1.41 7.84 3.17
N SER A 68 -1.63 7.12 4.28
CA SER A 68 -2.59 6.02 4.37
C SER A 68 -3.29 6.06 5.73
N HIS A 69 -4.45 6.71 5.78
CA HIS A 69 -5.17 7.05 7.01
C HIS A 69 -6.64 6.59 6.99
N GLY A 70 -6.92 5.51 6.26
CA GLY A 70 -8.26 4.92 6.16
C GLY A 70 -9.25 5.77 5.36
N LEU A 71 -10.48 5.85 5.86
CA LEU A 71 -11.57 6.58 5.20
C LEU A 71 -11.58 8.04 5.66
N ILE A 72 -10.97 8.92 4.89
CA ILE A 72 -10.89 10.36 5.18
C ILE A 72 -11.88 11.16 4.32
N SER A 73 -12.24 12.35 4.78
CA SER A 73 -13.13 13.26 4.08
C SER A 73 -12.42 14.03 2.95
N LYS A 74 -13.20 14.66 2.06
CA LYS A 74 -12.66 15.56 1.04
C LYS A 74 -11.79 16.67 1.64
N LYS A 75 -12.27 17.32 2.72
CA LYS A 75 -11.51 18.33 3.48
C LYS A 75 -10.14 17.80 3.92
N HIS A 76 -10.08 16.57 4.45
CA HIS A 76 -8.83 15.95 4.89
C HIS A 76 -7.89 15.68 3.71
N CYS A 77 -8.42 15.24 2.56
CA CYS A 77 -7.60 15.07 1.34
C CYS A 77 -6.96 16.40 0.89
N GLU A 78 -7.74 17.49 0.91
CA GLU A 78 -7.26 18.84 0.57
C GLU A 78 -6.20 19.32 1.56
N GLN A 79 -6.39 19.09 2.87
CA GLN A 79 -5.41 19.42 3.91
C GLN A 79 -4.10 18.65 3.71
N LEU A 80 -4.14 17.32 3.46
CA LEU A 80 -2.96 16.51 3.18
C LEU A 80 -2.23 16.99 1.93
N LYS A 81 -2.97 17.32 0.86
CA LYS A 81 -2.38 17.89 -0.36
C LYS A 81 -1.64 19.19 -0.08
N ALA A 82 -2.27 20.10 0.65
CA ALA A 82 -1.67 21.39 1.06
C ALA A 82 -0.46 21.20 1.99
N ALA A 83 -0.38 20.07 2.71
CA ALA A 83 0.75 19.72 3.57
C ALA A 83 1.93 19.03 2.84
N GLY A 84 1.88 18.91 1.50
CA GLY A 84 2.96 18.34 0.70
C GLY A 84 2.82 16.85 0.40
N VAL A 85 1.72 16.21 0.80
CA VAL A 85 1.44 14.82 0.40
C VAL A 85 1.15 14.78 -1.10
N SER A 86 1.83 13.88 -1.81
CA SER A 86 1.66 13.70 -3.25
C SER A 86 0.76 12.53 -3.61
N ARG A 87 0.66 11.50 -2.73
CA ARG A 87 -0.11 10.27 -2.98
C ARG A 87 -0.91 9.86 -1.76
N TYR A 88 -2.13 9.37 -2.00
CA TYR A 88 -2.96 8.73 -0.99
C TYR A 88 -3.10 7.24 -1.27
N HIS A 89 -2.85 6.40 -0.26
CA HIS A 89 -3.03 4.96 -0.34
C HIS A 89 -4.33 4.56 0.35
N ASN A 90 -5.23 3.89 -0.40
CA ASN A 90 -6.43 3.29 0.13
C ASN A 90 -6.80 2.06 -0.73
N ASN A 91 -6.55 0.88 -0.21
CA ASN A 91 -6.87 -0.37 -0.90
C ASN A 91 -8.37 -0.63 -0.98
N LEU A 92 -8.82 -1.22 -2.09
CA LEU A 92 -10.14 -1.85 -2.21
C LEU A 92 -10.21 -3.20 -1.48
N GLU A 93 -9.06 -3.83 -1.23
CA GLU A 93 -8.80 -5.10 -0.56
C GLU A 93 -9.23 -6.33 -1.38
N THR A 94 -10.43 -6.34 -1.96
CA THR A 94 -10.98 -7.41 -2.79
C THR A 94 -12.02 -6.83 -3.76
N SER A 95 -12.76 -7.66 -4.51
CA SER A 95 -13.86 -7.21 -5.37
C SER A 95 -15.04 -6.66 -4.57
N ARG A 96 -15.90 -5.89 -5.23
CA ARG A 96 -17.18 -5.44 -4.68
C ARG A 96 -18.03 -6.61 -4.18
N ARG A 97 -18.08 -7.70 -4.96
CA ARG A 97 -18.86 -8.90 -4.65
C ARG A 97 -18.36 -9.58 -3.38
N ASN A 98 -17.05 -9.71 -3.23
CA ASN A 98 -16.45 -10.39 -2.07
C ASN A 98 -16.24 -9.47 -0.86
N PHE A 99 -16.33 -8.15 -1.01
CA PHE A 99 -16.04 -7.19 0.06
C PHE A 99 -16.83 -7.41 1.36
N PRO A 100 -18.14 -7.75 1.33
CA PRO A 100 -18.91 -8.03 2.55
C PRO A 100 -18.39 -9.23 3.36
N ASN A 101 -17.69 -10.17 2.73
CA ASN A 101 -17.08 -11.33 3.40
C ASN A 101 -15.76 -10.95 4.11
N VAL A 102 -15.11 -9.85 3.67
CA VAL A 102 -13.80 -9.41 4.19
C VAL A 102 -13.96 -8.29 5.22
N CYS A 103 -14.92 -7.39 5.01
CA CYS A 103 -15.09 -6.20 5.82
C CYS A 103 -16.55 -5.93 6.16
N THR A 104 -16.85 -5.83 7.47
CA THR A 104 -18.20 -5.55 7.98
C THR A 104 -18.34 -4.14 8.57
N THR A 105 -17.24 -3.37 8.67
CA THR A 105 -17.21 -2.06 9.36
C THR A 105 -17.51 -0.88 8.43
N HIS A 106 -17.37 -1.09 7.13
CA HIS A 106 -17.65 -0.11 6.06
C HIS A 106 -17.88 -0.83 4.72
N THR A 107 -18.30 -0.09 3.72
CA THR A 107 -18.67 -0.63 2.41
C THR A 107 -17.57 -0.42 1.36
N TYR A 108 -17.67 -1.14 0.26
CA TYR A 108 -16.84 -0.91 -0.92
C TYR A 108 -17.01 0.52 -1.47
N ASP A 109 -18.24 1.05 -1.41
CA ASP A 109 -18.55 2.41 -1.86
C ASP A 109 -17.92 3.49 -0.97
N ASP A 110 -17.75 3.24 0.34
CA ASP A 110 -17.00 4.14 1.22
C ASP A 110 -15.53 4.24 0.78
N LYS A 111 -14.94 3.13 0.34
CA LYS A 111 -13.57 3.10 -0.23
C LYS A 111 -13.50 3.91 -1.52
N LEU A 112 -14.41 3.65 -2.46
CA LEU A 112 -14.48 4.38 -3.73
C LEU A 112 -14.68 5.88 -3.52
N GLN A 113 -15.51 6.26 -2.56
CA GLN A 113 -15.76 7.67 -2.26
C GLN A 113 -14.50 8.36 -1.73
N THR A 114 -13.75 7.70 -0.84
CA THR A 114 -12.47 8.23 -0.33
C THR A 114 -11.45 8.38 -1.46
N ILE A 115 -11.36 7.39 -2.34
CA ILE A 115 -10.49 7.43 -3.53
C ILE A 115 -10.84 8.61 -4.44
N LYS A 116 -12.12 8.83 -4.73
CA LYS A 116 -12.60 9.96 -5.53
C LYS A 116 -12.23 11.30 -4.90
N TRP A 117 -12.45 11.46 -3.60
CA TRP A 117 -12.06 12.69 -2.89
C TRP A 117 -10.56 12.95 -2.92
N ALA A 118 -9.74 11.89 -2.80
CA ALA A 118 -8.29 12.04 -2.92
C ALA A 118 -7.88 12.50 -4.32
N MET A 119 -8.48 11.94 -5.37
CA MET A 119 -8.24 12.35 -6.76
C MET A 119 -8.71 13.79 -7.03
N GLU A 120 -9.90 14.17 -6.55
CA GLU A 120 -10.45 15.53 -6.65
C GLU A 120 -9.57 16.57 -5.95
N ALA A 121 -8.92 16.20 -4.84
CA ALA A 121 -7.94 17.03 -4.14
C ALA A 121 -6.58 17.12 -4.86
N GLY A 122 -6.40 16.44 -6.00
CA GLY A 122 -5.17 16.42 -6.78
C GLY A 122 -4.07 15.52 -6.19
N LEU A 123 -4.44 14.55 -5.36
CA LEU A 123 -3.55 13.50 -4.92
C LEU A 123 -3.48 12.38 -5.96
N GLU A 124 -2.29 11.84 -6.23
CA GLU A 124 -2.20 10.53 -6.85
C GLU A 124 -2.85 9.49 -5.93
N VAL A 125 -3.43 8.44 -6.50
CA VAL A 125 -3.97 7.34 -5.70
C VAL A 125 -3.19 6.06 -5.95
N CYS A 126 -2.98 5.32 -4.85
CA CYS A 126 -2.47 3.95 -4.87
C CYS A 126 -3.55 3.05 -4.26
N SER A 127 -4.07 2.10 -5.03
CA SER A 127 -5.12 1.19 -4.58
C SER A 127 -4.91 -0.21 -5.14
N GLY A 128 -5.14 -1.20 -4.33
CA GLY A 128 -4.99 -2.62 -4.65
C GLY A 128 -5.75 -3.49 -3.65
N GLY A 129 -5.26 -4.70 -3.43
CA GLY A 129 -5.92 -5.63 -2.53
C GLY A 129 -4.99 -6.70 -1.98
N ILE A 130 -5.61 -7.65 -1.26
CA ILE A 130 -4.94 -8.80 -0.65
C ILE A 130 -5.42 -10.06 -1.37
N MET A 131 -4.46 -10.83 -1.88
CA MET A 131 -4.71 -12.10 -2.55
C MET A 131 -4.61 -13.24 -1.55
N GLY A 132 -5.59 -14.13 -1.55
CA GLY A 132 -5.66 -15.27 -0.63
C GLY A 132 -6.67 -15.12 0.50
N LEU A 133 -7.59 -14.15 0.44
CA LEU A 133 -8.68 -13.94 1.40
C LEU A 133 -9.89 -14.87 1.17
N GLY A 134 -9.78 -15.86 0.27
CA GLY A 134 -10.89 -16.72 -0.15
C GLY A 134 -11.66 -16.20 -1.38
N GLU A 135 -11.14 -15.17 -2.02
CA GLU A 135 -11.65 -14.61 -3.27
C GLU A 135 -11.41 -15.56 -4.45
N THR A 136 -12.25 -15.44 -5.48
CA THR A 136 -12.09 -16.16 -6.76
C THR A 136 -11.14 -15.43 -7.70
N LEU A 137 -10.79 -16.06 -8.83
CA LEU A 137 -10.02 -15.41 -9.89
C LEU A 137 -10.78 -14.22 -10.49
N GLU A 138 -12.10 -14.36 -10.68
CA GLU A 138 -12.98 -13.30 -11.15
C GLU A 138 -13.00 -12.12 -10.19
N ASP A 139 -12.96 -12.36 -8.88
CA ASP A 139 -12.87 -11.28 -7.88
C ASP A 139 -11.58 -10.49 -8.02
N ARG A 140 -10.46 -11.14 -8.29
CA ARG A 140 -9.16 -10.49 -8.53
C ARG A 140 -9.20 -9.63 -9.78
N ILE A 141 -9.77 -10.17 -10.87
CA ILE A 141 -9.94 -9.44 -12.14
C ILE A 141 -10.83 -8.22 -11.93
N ASP A 142 -12.03 -8.41 -11.37
CA ASP A 142 -13.02 -7.35 -11.16
C ASP A 142 -12.43 -6.18 -10.35
N MET A 143 -11.71 -6.48 -9.26
CA MET A 143 -11.06 -5.44 -8.45
C MET A 143 -10.04 -4.62 -9.24
N TYR A 144 -9.14 -5.27 -10.00
CA TYR A 144 -8.14 -4.53 -10.78
C TYR A 144 -8.73 -3.84 -12.01
N MET A 145 -9.82 -4.35 -12.57
CA MET A 145 -10.59 -3.63 -13.59
C MET A 145 -11.24 -2.36 -13.03
N ASP A 146 -11.82 -2.42 -11.81
CA ASP A 146 -12.33 -1.24 -11.12
C ASP A 146 -11.22 -0.19 -10.88
N ILE A 147 -10.03 -0.63 -10.42
CA ILE A 147 -8.86 0.23 -10.21
C ILE A 147 -8.41 0.89 -11.52
N ALA A 148 -8.34 0.12 -12.60
CA ALA A 148 -7.96 0.63 -13.92
C ALA A 148 -9.01 1.61 -14.48
N ALA A 149 -10.31 1.30 -14.32
CA ALA A 149 -11.41 2.17 -14.74
C ALA A 149 -11.44 3.52 -14.02
N LEU A 150 -10.96 3.57 -12.76
CA LEU A 150 -10.76 4.82 -12.02
C LEU A 150 -9.54 5.64 -12.52
N GLY A 151 -8.75 5.12 -13.45
CA GLY A 151 -7.54 5.79 -13.92
C GLY A 151 -6.36 5.73 -12.96
N ILE A 152 -6.42 4.88 -11.94
CA ILE A 152 -5.34 4.71 -10.95
C ILE A 152 -4.15 4.02 -11.63
N LYS A 153 -2.96 4.59 -11.45
CA LYS A 153 -1.72 4.08 -12.06
C LYS A 153 -0.81 3.33 -11.09
N SER A 154 -1.16 3.19 -9.82
CA SER A 154 -0.34 2.47 -8.83
C SER A 154 -1.19 1.44 -8.11
N ALA A 155 -0.90 0.17 -8.38
CA ALA A 155 -1.67 -0.98 -7.90
C ALA A 155 -0.79 -1.91 -7.06
N PRO A 156 -0.86 -1.85 -5.71
CA PRO A 156 -0.20 -2.80 -4.85
C PRO A 156 -0.92 -4.16 -4.88
N ILE A 157 -0.12 -5.20 -4.87
CA ILE A 157 -0.53 -6.60 -4.68
C ILE A 157 0.06 -7.05 -3.35
N ASN A 158 -0.81 -7.43 -2.41
CA ASN A 158 -0.41 -8.06 -1.16
C ASN A 158 -0.78 -9.55 -1.24
N PHE A 159 0.11 -10.40 -0.77
CA PHE A 159 -0.20 -11.82 -0.59
C PHE A 159 -0.45 -12.10 0.88
N LEU A 160 -1.56 -12.77 1.17
CA LEU A 160 -1.95 -13.07 2.55
C LEU A 160 -0.87 -13.89 3.25
N THR A 161 -0.43 -13.39 4.38
CA THR A 161 0.32 -14.16 5.38
C THR A 161 -0.64 -14.46 6.52
N PRO A 162 -1.03 -15.73 6.76
CA PRO A 162 -1.92 -16.11 7.85
C PRO A 162 -1.33 -15.70 9.20
N ILE A 163 -2.12 -15.01 10.02
CA ILE A 163 -1.71 -14.55 11.35
C ILE A 163 -2.65 -15.20 12.40
N PRO A 164 -2.11 -15.88 13.43
CA PRO A 164 -2.90 -16.41 14.54
C PRO A 164 -3.77 -15.33 15.17
N GLY A 165 -5.00 -15.70 15.56
CA GLY A 165 -5.97 -14.76 16.16
C GLY A 165 -6.79 -13.96 15.14
N THR A 166 -6.59 -14.19 13.83
CA THR A 166 -7.41 -13.61 12.77
C THR A 166 -8.33 -14.66 12.13
N PRO A 167 -9.43 -14.25 11.47
CA PRO A 167 -10.27 -15.19 10.70
C PRO A 167 -9.51 -15.94 9.59
N TYR A 168 -8.35 -15.44 9.20
CA TYR A 168 -7.53 -16.00 8.12
C TYR A 168 -6.37 -16.86 8.62
N ALA A 169 -6.30 -17.16 9.94
CA ALA A 169 -5.21 -17.90 10.56
C ALA A 169 -4.94 -19.28 9.93
N ASN A 170 -5.99 -19.91 9.42
CA ASN A 170 -5.92 -21.28 8.85
C ASN A 170 -5.99 -21.28 7.31
N MET A 171 -5.88 -20.13 6.66
CA MET A 171 -5.85 -20.06 5.20
C MET A 171 -4.53 -20.61 4.67
N THR A 172 -4.59 -21.36 3.57
CA THR A 172 -3.38 -21.78 2.86
C THR A 172 -2.86 -20.61 2.02
N PRO A 173 -1.61 -20.18 2.21
CA PRO A 173 -1.00 -19.16 1.35
C PRO A 173 -1.02 -19.58 -0.12
N LEU A 174 -1.15 -18.62 -1.02
CA LEU A 174 -1.07 -18.87 -2.45
C LEU A 174 0.31 -19.40 -2.84
N GLY A 175 0.34 -20.43 -3.69
CA GLY A 175 1.58 -20.97 -4.24
C GLY A 175 2.29 -19.98 -5.18
N GLU A 176 3.59 -20.19 -5.39
CA GLU A 176 4.42 -19.32 -6.24
C GLU A 176 3.80 -19.13 -7.64
N GLU A 177 3.33 -20.21 -8.26
CA GLU A 177 2.75 -20.15 -9.60
C GLU A 177 1.50 -19.27 -9.69
N ASP A 178 0.62 -19.33 -8.68
CA ASP A 178 -0.55 -18.47 -8.60
C ASP A 178 -0.15 -17.01 -8.37
N GLN A 179 0.87 -16.76 -7.54
CA GLN A 179 1.40 -15.42 -7.31
C GLN A 179 1.93 -14.80 -8.61
N LEU A 180 2.69 -15.56 -9.39
CA LEU A 180 3.23 -15.12 -10.69
C LEU A 180 2.12 -14.84 -11.69
N ARG A 181 1.11 -15.73 -11.78
CA ARG A 181 -0.07 -15.54 -12.64
C ARG A 181 -0.85 -14.28 -12.30
N ILE A 182 -1.06 -14.01 -11.00
CA ILE A 182 -1.76 -12.79 -10.53
C ILE A 182 -1.00 -11.54 -10.97
N VAL A 183 0.32 -11.50 -10.79
CA VAL A 183 1.12 -10.35 -11.20
C VAL A 183 1.07 -10.12 -12.70
N ALA A 184 1.20 -11.19 -13.49
CA ALA A 184 1.08 -11.11 -14.95
C ALA A 184 -0.31 -10.62 -15.38
N LEU A 185 -1.38 -11.12 -14.76
CA LEU A 185 -2.75 -10.69 -15.00
C LEU A 185 -2.91 -9.18 -14.74
N VAL A 186 -2.43 -8.71 -13.58
CA VAL A 186 -2.52 -7.28 -13.23
C VAL A 186 -1.71 -6.44 -14.21
N ARG A 187 -0.56 -6.91 -14.69
CA ARG A 187 0.22 -6.24 -15.74
C ARG A 187 -0.57 -6.12 -17.06
N PHE A 188 -1.32 -7.16 -17.47
CA PHE A 188 -2.16 -7.08 -18.65
C PHE A 188 -3.33 -6.09 -18.48
N ILE A 189 -3.95 -6.03 -17.30
CA ILE A 189 -5.02 -5.06 -17.00
C ILE A 189 -4.48 -3.63 -16.94
N MET A 190 -3.24 -3.45 -16.44
CA MET A 190 -2.63 -2.15 -16.21
C MET A 190 -1.26 -2.06 -16.92
N PRO A 191 -1.23 -2.04 -18.27
CA PRO A 191 0.02 -2.17 -19.05
C PRO A 191 1.00 -1.01 -18.82
N ASP A 192 0.51 0.17 -18.51
CA ASP A 192 1.29 1.40 -18.24
C ASP A 192 1.33 1.78 -16.74
N GLY A 193 0.82 0.91 -15.86
CA GLY A 193 0.74 1.15 -14.43
C GLY A 193 1.99 0.70 -13.65
N PHE A 194 2.05 1.12 -12.40
CA PHE A 194 2.97 0.58 -11.40
C PHE A 194 2.32 -0.64 -10.73
N VAL A 195 2.63 -1.83 -11.21
CA VAL A 195 2.28 -3.09 -10.55
C VAL A 195 3.27 -3.27 -9.40
N ARG A 196 2.78 -3.02 -8.18
CA ARG A 196 3.60 -2.88 -6.98
C ARG A 196 3.49 -4.12 -6.10
N ILE A 197 4.60 -4.74 -5.78
CA ILE A 197 4.62 -5.82 -4.79
C ILE A 197 4.77 -5.23 -3.39
N ALA A 198 3.88 -5.65 -2.49
CA ALA A 198 3.80 -5.15 -1.13
C ALA A 198 3.97 -6.29 -0.11
N ALA A 199 3.00 -6.53 0.78
CA ALA A 199 3.09 -7.55 1.82
C ALA A 199 3.13 -9.00 1.26
N GLY A 200 3.71 -9.92 2.03
CA GLY A 200 3.85 -11.35 1.70
C GLY A 200 5.15 -11.70 0.95
N ARG A 201 5.92 -10.74 0.51
CA ARG A 201 7.15 -10.96 -0.26
C ARG A 201 8.28 -11.61 0.55
N ASN A 202 8.34 -11.35 1.84
CA ASN A 202 9.30 -11.94 2.77
C ASN A 202 9.11 -13.46 2.95
N THR A 203 7.95 -14.01 2.57
CA THR A 203 7.69 -15.45 2.60
C THR A 203 8.15 -16.17 1.34
N MET A 204 8.57 -15.43 0.31
CA MET A 204 9.05 -15.98 -0.96
C MET A 204 10.52 -16.35 -0.87
N LYS A 205 10.90 -17.51 -1.41
CA LYS A 205 12.27 -18.03 -1.36
C LYS A 205 13.30 -17.13 -2.04
N ASP A 206 12.88 -16.39 -3.07
CA ASP A 206 13.71 -15.49 -3.89
C ASP A 206 13.43 -14.00 -3.62
N HIS A 207 12.75 -13.69 -2.52
CA HIS A 207 12.38 -12.34 -2.12
C HIS A 207 11.61 -11.56 -3.20
N GLY A 208 10.91 -12.30 -4.08
CA GLY A 208 10.08 -11.73 -5.14
C GLY A 208 10.80 -11.49 -6.47
N ARG A 209 12.00 -12.04 -6.68
CA ARG A 209 12.75 -11.91 -7.94
C ARG A 209 11.94 -12.34 -9.16
N LYS A 210 11.32 -13.51 -9.14
CA LYS A 210 10.47 -14.02 -10.22
C LYS A 210 9.23 -13.15 -10.47
N ILE A 211 8.73 -12.50 -9.43
CA ILE A 211 7.57 -11.60 -9.52
C ILE A 211 7.91 -10.38 -10.38
N PHE A 212 9.09 -9.80 -10.24
CA PHE A 212 9.55 -8.73 -11.13
C PHE A 212 9.65 -9.23 -12.58
N MET A 213 10.12 -10.44 -12.81
CA MET A 213 10.16 -11.06 -14.14
C MET A 213 8.75 -11.33 -14.71
N SER A 214 7.72 -11.46 -13.87
CA SER A 214 6.32 -11.67 -14.27
C SER A 214 5.54 -10.39 -14.56
N GLY A 215 6.15 -9.21 -14.41
CA GLY A 215 5.52 -7.94 -14.78
C GLY A 215 5.40 -6.91 -13.67
N ALA A 216 5.83 -7.20 -12.45
CA ALA A 216 5.96 -6.16 -11.43
C ALA A 216 7.06 -5.16 -11.84
N ASN A 217 6.87 -3.88 -11.50
CA ASN A 217 7.83 -2.81 -11.76
C ASN A 217 7.91 -1.81 -10.60
N ALA A 218 7.41 -2.17 -9.45
CA ALA A 218 7.52 -1.40 -8.22
C ALA A 218 7.47 -2.32 -7.00
N ALA A 219 8.00 -1.90 -5.87
CA ALA A 219 7.90 -2.61 -4.60
C ALA A 219 7.73 -1.64 -3.43
N ILE A 220 7.24 -2.17 -2.30
CA ILE A 220 7.43 -1.59 -0.99
C ILE A 220 8.65 -2.27 -0.38
N SER A 221 9.62 -1.50 0.07
CA SER A 221 10.88 -1.96 0.65
C SER A 221 10.99 -1.52 2.11
N GLY A 222 11.75 -2.25 2.91
CA GLY A 222 11.87 -2.03 4.34
C GLY A 222 10.69 -2.59 5.14
N ASP A 223 10.64 -2.24 6.43
CA ASP A 223 9.60 -2.72 7.33
C ASP A 223 8.24 -2.10 7.02
N MET A 224 7.20 -2.92 7.18
CA MET A 224 5.80 -2.52 7.04
C MET A 224 5.16 -2.41 8.42
N LEU A 225 3.96 -1.81 8.50
CA LEU A 225 3.27 -1.54 9.77
C LEU A 225 3.12 -2.78 10.68
N THR A 226 2.91 -3.96 10.09
CA THR A 226 2.61 -5.20 10.84
C THR A 226 3.53 -6.36 10.52
N THR A 227 4.46 -6.21 9.57
CA THR A 227 5.37 -7.29 9.13
C THR A 227 6.73 -6.71 8.76
N SER A 228 7.82 -7.46 9.04
CA SER A 228 9.13 -7.15 8.48
C SER A 228 9.14 -7.33 6.97
N GLY A 229 9.79 -6.42 6.26
CA GLY A 229 9.96 -6.47 4.81
C GLY A 229 11.31 -7.05 4.38
N VAL A 230 11.57 -6.97 3.08
CA VAL A 230 12.92 -7.17 2.52
C VAL A 230 13.72 -5.89 2.73
N THR A 231 14.99 -6.01 3.09
CA THR A 231 15.80 -4.80 3.35
C THR A 231 16.01 -3.98 2.09
N ILE A 232 16.14 -2.66 2.24
CA ILE A 232 16.40 -1.74 1.11
C ILE A 232 17.64 -2.18 0.32
N ARG A 233 18.71 -2.61 1.01
CA ARG A 233 19.95 -3.05 0.37
C ARG A 233 19.75 -4.30 -0.49
N GLU A 234 19.01 -5.29 0.00
CA GLU A 234 18.70 -6.51 -0.75
C GLU A 234 17.85 -6.21 -1.97
N ASP A 235 16.85 -5.33 -1.82
CA ASP A 235 16.01 -4.91 -2.93
C ASP A 235 16.79 -4.19 -4.02
N LEU A 236 17.62 -3.23 -3.66
CA LEU A 236 18.42 -2.48 -4.64
C LEU A 236 19.42 -3.39 -5.36
N ALA A 237 20.04 -4.34 -4.65
CA ALA A 237 20.94 -5.33 -5.26
C ALA A 237 20.20 -6.23 -6.25
N MET A 238 19.06 -6.79 -5.84
CA MET A 238 18.23 -7.66 -6.71
C MET A 238 17.75 -6.90 -7.95
N LEU A 239 17.26 -5.67 -7.80
CA LEU A 239 16.77 -4.86 -8.92
C LEU A 239 17.88 -4.52 -9.90
N ALA A 240 19.09 -4.19 -9.42
CA ALA A 240 20.25 -3.95 -10.27
C ALA A 240 20.67 -5.20 -11.06
N GLU A 241 20.68 -6.37 -10.42
CA GLU A 241 20.95 -7.65 -11.11
C GLU A 241 19.92 -8.00 -12.17
N LEU A 242 18.66 -7.60 -11.98
CA LEU A 242 17.58 -7.77 -12.96
C LEU A 242 17.60 -6.70 -14.07
N GLY A 243 18.50 -5.72 -14.00
CA GLY A 243 18.61 -4.64 -14.98
C GLY A 243 17.58 -3.51 -14.77
N TYR A 244 16.94 -3.44 -13.61
CA TYR A 244 16.04 -2.33 -13.28
C TYR A 244 16.79 -1.12 -12.75
N GLU A 245 16.35 0.05 -13.16
CA GLU A 245 16.75 1.33 -12.58
C GLU A 245 15.65 1.85 -11.64
N VAL A 246 16.04 2.23 -10.41
CA VAL A 246 15.11 2.82 -9.43
C VAL A 246 14.97 4.30 -9.69
N ARG A 247 13.81 4.73 -10.20
CA ARG A 247 13.52 6.14 -10.51
C ARG A 247 12.05 6.49 -10.31
N MET A 248 11.77 7.75 -10.04
CA MET A 248 10.46 8.34 -10.31
C MET A 248 10.36 8.51 -11.82
N LYS A 249 9.19 8.32 -12.42
CA LYS A 249 9.00 8.40 -13.89
C LYS A 249 9.94 9.34 -14.61
#